data_5a306490fc7fdc3d1d73d6c805eb3126
#
_entry.id   5a306490fc7fdc3d1d73d6c805eb3126
#
_cell.length_a   1.000
_cell.length_b   1.000
_cell.length_c   1.000
_cell.angle_alpha   90.00
_cell.angle_beta   90.00
_cell.angle_gamma   90.00
#
_symmetry.space_group_name_H-M   'P 1'
#
loop_
_entity.id
_entity.type
_entity.pdbx_description
1 polymer ?
#
loop_
_entity_poly.entity_id
_entity_poly.type
_entity_poly.pdbx_seq_one_letter_code
_entity_poly.pdbx_strand_id
1 'polypeptide(L)'
;MAVFVTDTHPLWWYATGQLRRLSPRALRAFQRADEDRGLIYVPAVVLWEISLLLKLGRLRVEQPFNTWMELLLAKRGFDLAPLEPAVIAGALGLGAIADPFDAAVVATALARDLPLITKDEQITRARVVDTVW
;
A
#
# COMPACT_ATOMS: atom_id res chain seq x y z
N MET A 1 -1.96 -19.02 2.78
CA MET A 1 -2.69 -17.79 2.42
C MET A 1 -1.69 -16.77 1.91
N ALA A 2 -2.00 -16.08 0.83
CA ALA A 2 -1.12 -15.05 0.29
C ALA A 2 -1.19 -13.76 1.12
N VAL A 3 -0.03 -13.20 1.46
CA VAL A 3 0.08 -12.00 2.29
C VAL A 3 0.97 -10.99 1.58
N PHE A 4 0.53 -9.75 1.49
CA PHE A 4 1.23 -8.67 0.79
C PHE A 4 1.21 -7.37 1.61
N VAL A 5 2.12 -6.48 1.27
CA VAL A 5 2.03 -5.05 1.62
C VAL A 5 1.61 -4.31 0.36
N THR A 6 0.79 -3.27 0.48
CA THR A 6 0.36 -2.48 -0.68
C THR A 6 0.97 -1.08 -0.70
N ASP A 7 1.31 -0.63 -1.91
CA ASP A 7 1.61 0.76 -2.21
C ASP A 7 0.31 1.59 -2.30
N THR A 8 0.43 2.91 -2.35
CA THR A 8 -0.69 3.86 -2.28
C THR A 8 -1.65 3.75 -3.46
N HIS A 9 -1.16 3.85 -4.70
CA HIS A 9 -2.04 3.91 -5.86
C HIS A 9 -2.79 2.61 -6.13
N PRO A 10 -2.18 1.43 -6.04
CA PRO A 10 -2.94 0.19 -6.19
C PRO A 10 -4.08 0.06 -5.20
N LEU A 11 -3.85 0.41 -3.94
CA LEU A 11 -4.90 0.39 -2.92
C LEU A 11 -6.04 1.34 -3.28
N TRP A 12 -5.69 2.57 -3.66
CA TRP A 12 -6.67 3.59 -4.03
C TRP A 12 -7.52 3.15 -5.22
N TRP A 13 -6.87 2.63 -6.26
CA TRP A 13 -7.59 2.15 -7.45
C TRP A 13 -8.55 1.02 -7.11
N TYR A 14 -8.09 0.06 -6.31
CA TYR A 14 -8.96 -1.04 -5.89
C TYR A 14 -10.13 -0.54 -5.04
N ALA A 15 -9.87 0.27 -4.04
CA ALA A 15 -10.87 0.76 -3.10
C ALA A 15 -11.91 1.70 -3.74
N THR A 16 -11.56 2.35 -4.84
CA THR A 16 -12.47 3.25 -5.57
C THR A 16 -13.05 2.64 -6.85
N GLY A 17 -12.86 1.34 -7.07
CA GLY A 17 -13.44 0.62 -8.20
C GLY A 17 -12.74 0.86 -9.54
N GLN A 18 -11.54 1.42 -9.54
CA GLN A 18 -10.75 1.66 -10.76
C GLN A 18 -9.95 0.41 -11.14
N LEU A 19 -10.63 -0.71 -11.29
CA LEU A 19 -10.02 -2.03 -11.41
C LEU A 19 -9.19 -2.23 -12.68
N ARG A 20 -9.48 -1.48 -13.73
CA ARG A 20 -8.73 -1.55 -14.99
C ARG A 20 -7.30 -1.03 -14.88
N ARG A 21 -7.02 -0.23 -13.84
CA ARG A 21 -5.68 0.28 -13.58
C ARG A 21 -4.77 -0.76 -12.91
N LEU A 22 -5.36 -1.84 -12.40
CA LEU A 22 -4.63 -2.91 -11.74
C LEU A 22 -4.24 -3.99 -12.73
N SER A 23 -3.05 -4.56 -12.56
CA SER A 23 -2.68 -5.79 -13.27
C SER A 23 -3.55 -6.95 -12.80
N PRO A 24 -3.68 -8.03 -13.59
CA PRO A 24 -4.41 -9.21 -13.15
C PRO A 24 -3.89 -9.81 -11.84
N ARG A 25 -2.58 -9.78 -11.61
CA ARG A 25 -1.98 -10.29 -10.38
C ARG A 25 -2.33 -9.42 -9.17
N ALA A 26 -2.20 -8.10 -9.31
CA ALA A 26 -2.56 -7.16 -8.25
C ALA A 26 -4.05 -7.26 -7.93
N LEU A 27 -4.91 -7.28 -8.94
CA LEU A 27 -6.35 -7.41 -8.75
C LEU A 27 -6.71 -8.69 -7.98
N ARG A 28 -6.10 -9.82 -8.35
CA ARG A 28 -6.35 -11.08 -7.63
C ARG A 28 -5.94 -11.01 -6.17
N ALA A 29 -4.83 -10.35 -5.86
CA ALA A 29 -4.38 -10.20 -4.48
C ALA A 29 -5.41 -9.45 -3.63
N PHE A 30 -5.95 -8.34 -4.16
CA PHE A 30 -6.98 -7.57 -3.47
C PHE A 30 -8.30 -8.35 -3.35
N GLN A 31 -8.71 -9.03 -4.41
CA GLN A 31 -9.94 -9.84 -4.39
C GLN A 31 -9.88 -10.97 -3.37
N ARG A 32 -8.75 -11.65 -3.26
CA ARG A 32 -8.55 -12.70 -2.26
C ARG A 32 -8.63 -12.15 -0.84
N ALA A 33 -8.09 -10.95 -0.62
CA ALA A 33 -8.21 -10.30 0.68
C ALA A 33 -9.67 -9.99 1.03
N ASP A 34 -10.45 -9.50 0.06
CA ASP A 34 -11.88 -9.27 0.25
C ASP A 34 -12.67 -10.55 0.53
N GLU A 35 -12.19 -11.69 0.05
CA GLU A 35 -12.84 -13.01 0.23
C GLU A 35 -12.30 -13.77 1.46
N ASP A 36 -11.58 -13.14 2.35
CA ASP A 36 -10.92 -13.78 3.51
C ASP A 36 -9.94 -14.91 3.13
N ARG A 37 -9.37 -14.85 1.93
CA ARG A 37 -8.40 -15.82 1.41
C ARG A 37 -6.98 -15.30 1.32
N GLY A 38 -6.77 -14.07 1.74
CA GLY A 38 -5.49 -13.40 1.73
C GLY A 38 -5.49 -12.27 2.72
N LEU A 39 -4.32 -11.67 2.91
CA LEU A 39 -4.15 -10.53 3.79
C LEU A 39 -3.30 -9.47 3.10
N ILE A 40 -3.76 -8.23 3.16
CA ILE A 40 -3.01 -7.08 2.69
C ILE A 40 -2.75 -6.15 3.85
N TYR A 41 -1.49 -5.92 4.15
CA TYR A 41 -1.08 -4.88 5.09
C TYR A 41 -1.09 -3.54 4.39
N VAL A 42 -1.77 -2.59 5.01
CA VAL A 42 -1.84 -1.20 4.56
C VAL A 42 -0.91 -0.38 5.45
N PRO A 43 0.23 0.09 4.93
CA PRO A 43 1.12 0.95 5.71
C PRO A 43 0.42 2.22 6.16
N ALA A 44 0.65 2.63 7.40
CA ALA A 44 0.12 3.89 7.91
C ALA A 44 0.51 5.07 7.02
N VAL A 45 1.71 5.06 6.46
CA VAL A 45 2.19 6.09 5.54
C VAL A 45 1.38 6.15 4.25
N VAL A 46 0.83 5.03 3.78
CA VAL A 46 -0.07 5.00 2.62
C VAL A 46 -1.36 5.77 2.93
N LEU A 47 -1.94 5.55 4.08
CA LEU A 47 -3.13 6.29 4.51
C LEU A 47 -2.85 7.77 4.66
N TRP A 48 -1.67 8.12 5.17
CA TRP A 48 -1.24 9.51 5.27
C TRP A 48 -1.08 10.14 3.89
N GLU A 49 -0.43 9.47 2.95
CA GLU A 49 -0.28 9.98 1.58
C GLU A 49 -1.64 10.20 0.91
N ILE A 50 -2.59 9.27 1.07
CA ILE A 50 -3.95 9.44 0.55
C ILE A 50 -4.59 10.69 1.13
N SER A 51 -4.46 10.91 2.43
CA SER A 51 -5.03 12.10 3.08
C SER A 51 -4.45 13.39 2.52
N LEU A 52 -3.14 13.42 2.23
CA LEU A 52 -2.48 14.57 1.63
C LEU A 52 -2.94 14.80 0.20
N LEU A 53 -3.09 13.74 -0.60
CA LEU A 53 -3.57 13.84 -1.98
C LEU A 53 -5.02 14.34 -2.03
N LEU A 54 -5.87 13.92 -1.09
CA LEU A 54 -7.22 14.44 -0.94
C LEU A 54 -7.20 15.93 -0.59
N LYS A 55 -6.34 16.33 0.35
CA LYS A 55 -6.19 17.73 0.76
C LYS A 55 -5.73 18.61 -0.40
N LEU A 56 -4.86 18.09 -1.29
CA LEU A 56 -4.36 18.80 -2.46
C LEU A 56 -5.32 18.77 -3.65
N GLY A 57 -6.48 18.13 -3.51
CA GLY A 57 -7.46 17.99 -4.59
C GLY A 57 -7.07 17.04 -5.71
N ARG A 58 -6.05 16.21 -5.50
CA ARG A 58 -5.56 15.23 -6.49
C ARG A 58 -6.34 13.93 -6.48
N LEU A 59 -7.00 13.63 -5.37
CA LEU A 59 -7.93 12.51 -5.24
C LEU A 59 -9.26 13.04 -4.75
N ARG A 60 -10.34 12.29 -5.01
CA ARG A 60 -11.69 12.61 -4.55
C ARG A 60 -12.33 11.38 -3.93
N VAL A 61 -13.04 11.57 -2.85
CA VAL A 61 -13.85 10.55 -2.21
C VAL A 61 -15.19 11.19 -1.79
N GLU A 62 -16.28 10.45 -1.94
CA GLU A 62 -17.64 10.98 -1.66
C GLU A 62 -17.94 11.01 -0.16
N GLN A 63 -17.32 10.14 0.60
CA GLN A 63 -17.50 10.05 2.05
C GLN A 63 -16.31 10.71 2.78
N PRO A 64 -16.47 11.08 4.06
CA PRO A 64 -15.36 11.59 4.85
C PRO A 64 -14.19 10.58 4.89
N PHE A 65 -12.97 11.08 4.85
CA PHE A 65 -11.77 10.23 4.79
C PHE A 65 -11.69 9.26 5.97
N ASN A 66 -11.99 9.70 7.19
CA ASN A 66 -11.97 8.84 8.37
C ASN A 66 -12.99 7.69 8.25
N THR A 67 -14.15 7.94 7.69
CA THR A 67 -15.15 6.90 7.43
C THR A 67 -14.64 5.88 6.42
N TRP A 68 -14.07 6.36 5.31
CA TRP A 68 -13.49 5.50 4.29
C TRP A 68 -12.38 4.61 4.87
N MET A 69 -11.49 5.20 5.65
CA MET A 69 -10.36 4.50 6.26
C MET A 69 -10.84 3.44 7.28
N GLU A 70 -11.81 3.79 8.11
CA GLU A 70 -12.38 2.87 9.10
C GLU A 70 -13.06 1.67 8.42
N LEU A 71 -13.81 1.90 7.35
CA LEU A 71 -14.46 0.85 6.60
C LEU A 71 -13.44 -0.09 5.95
N LEU A 72 -12.36 0.46 5.39
CA LEU A 72 -11.29 -0.34 4.82
C LEU A 72 -10.65 -1.25 5.87
N LEU A 73 -10.26 -0.69 7.00
CA LEU A 73 -9.55 -1.41 8.05
C LEU A 73 -10.46 -2.32 8.90
N ALA A 74 -11.77 -2.20 8.77
CA ALA A 74 -12.72 -3.12 9.38
C ALA A 74 -12.82 -4.46 8.63
N LYS A 75 -12.38 -4.51 7.38
CA LYS A 75 -12.35 -5.75 6.61
C LYS A 75 -11.26 -6.67 7.13
N ARG A 76 -11.55 -7.97 7.22
CA ARG A 76 -10.59 -8.97 7.75
C ARG A 76 -9.33 -9.09 6.91
N GLY A 77 -9.46 -8.92 5.61
CA GLY A 77 -8.34 -9.06 4.67
C GLY A 77 -7.43 -7.85 4.58
N PHE A 78 -7.70 -6.77 5.31
CA PHE A 78 -6.91 -5.53 5.28
C PHE A 78 -6.53 -5.14 6.69
N ASP A 79 -5.24 -5.03 6.96
CA ASP A 79 -4.73 -4.73 8.29
C ASP A 79 -3.74 -3.57 8.26
N LEU A 80 -3.74 -2.76 9.29
CA LEU A 80 -2.83 -1.63 9.40
C LEU A 80 -1.41 -2.11 9.71
N ALA A 81 -0.44 -1.62 8.94
CA ALA A 81 0.98 -1.74 9.28
C ALA A 81 1.46 -0.39 9.83
N PRO A 82 1.69 -0.27 11.14
CA PRO A 82 2.09 1.00 11.74
C PRO A 82 3.47 1.45 11.28
N LEU A 83 3.70 2.75 11.29
CA LEU A 83 5.00 3.35 10.99
C LEU A 83 5.85 3.36 12.26
N GLU A 84 6.49 2.24 12.53
CA GLU A 84 7.30 2.05 13.73
C GLU A 84 8.72 2.65 13.57
N PRO A 85 9.40 2.97 14.68
CA PRO A 85 10.77 3.50 14.59
C PRO A 85 11.73 2.66 13.76
N ALA A 86 11.64 1.33 13.85
CA ALA A 86 12.49 0.44 13.05
C ALA A 86 12.23 0.56 11.55
N VAL A 87 10.98 0.78 11.15
CA VAL A 87 10.61 1.02 9.74
C VAL A 87 11.19 2.34 9.27
N ILE A 88 11.09 3.38 10.08
CA ILE A 88 11.65 4.71 9.75
C ILE A 88 13.16 4.62 9.58
N ALA A 89 13.85 3.94 10.49
CA ALA A 89 15.28 3.72 10.37
C ALA A 89 15.65 2.92 9.12
N GLY A 90 14.85 1.90 8.79
CA GLY A 90 15.03 1.12 7.58
C GLY A 90 14.86 1.95 6.32
N ALA A 91 13.89 2.86 6.30
CA ALA A 91 13.66 3.77 5.17
C ALA A 91 14.87 4.68 4.91
N LEU A 92 15.53 5.16 5.95
CA LEU A 92 16.74 5.97 5.82
C LEU A 92 17.84 5.23 5.05
N GLY A 93 17.93 3.91 5.21
CA GLY A 93 18.93 3.08 4.54
C GLY A 93 18.65 2.80 3.06
N LEU A 94 17.50 3.18 2.53
CA LEU A 94 17.10 2.90 1.14
C LEU A 94 17.49 4.05 0.20
N GLY A 95 18.80 4.24 0.00
CA GLY A 95 19.33 5.37 -0.78
C GLY A 95 18.91 5.38 -2.25
N ALA A 96 18.52 4.23 -2.82
CA ALA A 96 18.05 4.14 -4.20
C ALA A 96 16.60 4.66 -4.38
N ILE A 97 15.87 4.87 -3.29
CA ILE A 97 14.47 5.31 -3.31
C ILE A 97 14.41 6.70 -2.69
N ALA A 98 14.30 7.72 -3.56
CA ALA A 98 14.40 9.11 -3.14
C ALA A 98 13.14 9.64 -2.45
N ASP A 99 11.96 9.18 -2.88
CA ASP A 99 10.70 9.64 -2.30
C ASP A 99 10.51 9.05 -0.89
N PRO A 100 10.30 9.89 0.14
CA PRO A 100 10.21 9.40 1.51
C PRO A 100 8.98 8.50 1.78
N PHE A 101 7.86 8.74 1.08
CA PHE A 101 6.69 7.87 1.19
C PHE A 101 6.99 6.48 0.62
N ASP A 102 7.58 6.44 -0.58
CA ASP A 102 7.96 5.18 -1.22
C ASP A 102 8.98 4.42 -0.38
N ALA A 103 9.98 5.11 0.16
CA ALA A 103 10.97 4.49 1.03
C ALA A 103 10.33 3.87 2.29
N ALA A 104 9.37 4.55 2.90
CA ALA A 104 8.66 4.03 4.07
C ALA A 104 7.77 2.82 3.72
N VAL A 105 7.13 2.83 2.55
CA VAL A 105 6.34 1.68 2.06
C VAL A 105 7.23 0.47 1.84
N VAL A 106 8.36 0.64 1.16
CA VAL A 106 9.33 -0.43 0.93
C VAL A 106 9.90 -0.95 2.24
N ALA A 107 10.27 -0.06 3.16
CA ALA A 107 10.79 -0.45 4.47
C ALA A 107 9.75 -1.24 5.28
N THR A 108 8.47 -0.92 5.15
CA THR A 108 7.38 -1.67 5.78
C THR A 108 7.32 -3.11 5.25
N ALA A 109 7.42 -3.28 3.93
CA ALA A 109 7.43 -4.60 3.31
C ALA A 109 8.65 -5.42 3.73
N LEU A 110 9.82 -4.79 3.74
CA LEU A 110 11.07 -5.45 4.17
C LEU A 110 11.02 -5.87 5.64
N ALA A 111 10.51 -5.03 6.52
CA ALA A 111 10.41 -5.33 7.95
C ALA A 111 9.48 -6.52 8.23
N ARG A 112 8.54 -6.78 7.33
CA ARG A 112 7.59 -7.89 7.43
C ARG A 112 7.98 -9.10 6.58
N ASP A 113 9.06 -8.98 5.81
CA ASP A 113 9.51 -10.00 4.86
C ASP A 113 8.38 -10.41 3.90
N LEU A 114 7.70 -9.41 3.32
CA LEU A 114 6.57 -9.60 2.44
C LEU A 114 6.78 -8.90 1.09
N PRO A 115 6.19 -9.44 0.02
CA PRO A 115 6.19 -8.75 -1.27
C PRO A 115 5.30 -7.52 -1.25
N LEU A 116 5.64 -6.56 -2.10
CA LEU A 116 4.97 -5.27 -2.23
C LEU A 116 4.16 -5.22 -3.53
N ILE A 117 2.87 -4.92 -3.42
CA ILE A 117 2.03 -4.63 -4.59
C ILE A 117 2.31 -3.19 -5.00
N THR A 118 2.96 -3.01 -6.14
CA THR A 118 3.31 -1.68 -6.66
C THR A 118 3.46 -1.70 -8.18
N LYS A 119 3.11 -0.58 -8.81
CA LYS A 119 3.38 -0.32 -10.23
C LYS A 119 4.61 0.58 -10.41
N ASP A 120 5.18 1.08 -9.34
CA ASP A 120 6.26 2.05 -9.37
C ASP A 120 7.53 1.43 -9.97
N GLU A 121 8.00 2.02 -11.09
CA GLU A 121 9.16 1.52 -11.80
C GLU A 121 10.47 1.76 -11.02
N GLN A 122 10.58 2.84 -10.28
CA GLN A 122 11.75 3.13 -9.47
C GLN A 122 11.93 2.09 -8.38
N ILE A 123 10.85 1.74 -7.69
CA ILE A 123 10.86 0.68 -6.68
C ILE A 123 11.25 -0.65 -7.31
N THR A 124 10.65 -1.00 -8.43
CA THR A 124 10.92 -2.27 -9.12
C THR A 124 12.38 -2.35 -9.58
N ARG A 125 12.93 -1.26 -10.13
CA ARG A 125 14.31 -1.21 -10.60
C ARG A 125 15.33 -1.27 -9.47
N ALA A 126 15.00 -0.76 -8.30
CA ALA A 126 15.89 -0.78 -7.14
C ALA A 126 16.18 -2.20 -6.63
N ARG A 127 15.32 -3.17 -6.91
CA ARG A 127 15.47 -4.61 -6.57
C ARG A 127 15.78 -4.86 -5.09
N VAL A 128 15.25 -4.04 -4.21
CA VAL A 128 15.45 -4.17 -2.75
C VAL A 128 14.31 -4.95 -2.10
N VAL A 129 13.19 -5.08 -2.77
CA VAL A 129 12.00 -5.79 -2.28
C VAL A 129 11.36 -6.55 -3.44
N ASP A 130 10.76 -7.70 -3.15
CA ASP A 130 9.96 -8.43 -4.14
C ASP A 130 8.70 -7.63 -4.48
N THR A 131 8.43 -7.43 -5.75
CA THR A 131 7.27 -6.66 -6.21
C THR A 131 6.28 -7.54 -6.93
N VAL A 132 5.01 -7.16 -6.83
CA VAL A 132 3.89 -7.80 -7.52
C VAL A 132 3.17 -6.77 -8.37
N TRP A 133 3.09 -7.10 -9.65
CA TRP A 133 2.30 -6.31 -10.59
C TRP A 133 1.86 -7.16 -11.80
#